data_7b45e4e44fff99fe57826bc0cd823d80
#
_entry.id   7b45e4e44fff99fe57826bc0cd823d80
#
_cell.length_a   1.000
_cell.length_b   1.000
_cell.length_c   1.000
_cell.angle_alpha   90.00
_cell.angle_beta   90.00
_cell.angle_gamma   90.00
#
_symmetry.space_group_name_H-M   'P 1'
#
loop_
_entity.id
_entity.type
_entity.pdbx_description
1 polymer ?
#
loop_
_entity_poly.entity_id
_entity_poly.type
_entity_poly.pdbx_seq_one_letter_code
_entity_poly.pdbx_strand_id
1 'polypeptide(L)'
;MLFRSKSSPDEEVRRSIYIKVKRSLIHPLLSMHDFADTDSSCPVRFATTVPTQALSMLNSEFINQRADAFAKRLMTEEPTSVTKQVALGLRLVTQREPKAAEIRRALTFMNDLQANEKADPNQALTLFCLMALNLNEFVFLD
;
A
#
# COMPACT_ATOMS: atom_id res chain seq x y z
N MET A 1 24.09 17.72 20.69
CA MET A 1 23.38 17.90 19.42
C MET A 1 22.77 16.58 19.01
N LEU A 2 21.50 16.33 19.34
CA LEU A 2 20.81 15.08 19.06
C LEU A 2 20.40 15.06 17.58
N PHE A 3 21.15 14.34 16.76
CA PHE A 3 20.73 14.06 15.38
C PHE A 3 19.56 13.06 15.42
N ARG A 4 18.33 13.53 15.39
CA ARG A 4 17.18 12.67 15.13
C ARG A 4 17.36 12.06 13.74
N SER A 5 17.71 10.79 13.71
CA SER A 5 18.01 10.07 12.48
C SER A 5 16.79 9.46 11.81
N LYS A 6 15.63 9.43 12.48
CA LYS A 6 14.38 8.83 11.98
C LYS A 6 13.21 9.76 12.27
N SER A 7 12.22 9.75 11.40
CA SER A 7 10.89 10.30 11.67
C SER A 7 10.23 9.51 12.80
N SER A 8 9.36 10.15 13.58
CA SER A 8 8.53 9.44 14.55
C SER A 8 7.51 8.55 13.82
N PRO A 9 6.98 7.48 14.44
CA PRO A 9 5.95 6.65 13.83
C PRO A 9 4.73 7.45 13.32
N ASP A 10 4.37 8.53 14.02
CA ASP A 10 3.28 9.42 13.61
C ASP A 10 3.62 10.28 12.39
N GLU A 11 4.90 10.56 12.17
CA GLU A 11 5.38 11.29 10.99
C GLU A 11 5.49 10.39 9.76
N GLU A 12 5.69 9.09 9.94
CA GLU A 12 5.79 8.11 8.85
C GLU A 12 4.46 7.91 8.10
N VAL A 13 3.32 8.23 8.73
CA VAL A 13 2.00 8.17 8.09
C VAL A 13 1.64 9.41 7.30
N ARG A 14 2.48 10.45 7.31
CA ARG A 14 2.30 11.67 6.51
C ARG A 14 2.72 11.43 5.07
N ARG A 15 2.25 12.32 4.19
CA ARG A 15 2.68 12.33 2.79
C ARG A 15 4.20 12.45 2.71
N SER A 16 4.82 11.75 1.76
CA SER A 16 6.28 11.65 1.58
C SER A 16 7.00 13.01 1.48
N ILE A 17 6.30 14.07 1.08
CA ILE A 17 6.84 15.43 1.04
C ILE A 17 7.30 15.96 2.41
N TYR A 18 6.77 15.40 3.51
CA TYR A 18 7.12 15.78 4.88
C TYR A 18 8.26 14.92 5.47
N ILE A 19 8.73 13.92 4.73
CA ILE A 19 9.83 13.07 5.19
C ILE A 19 11.13 13.89 5.16
N LYS A 20 11.85 13.89 6.27
CA LYS A 20 13.18 14.51 6.34
C LYS A 20 14.18 13.70 5.53
N VAL A 21 14.65 14.25 4.44
CA VAL A 21 15.70 13.65 3.60
C VAL A 21 17.07 14.15 4.08
N LYS A 22 17.99 13.21 4.32
CA LYS A 22 19.41 13.49 4.54
C LYS A 22 20.20 12.95 3.35
N ARG A 23 21.25 13.67 2.92
CA ARG A 23 22.12 13.25 1.81
C ARG A 23 22.67 11.84 2.01
N SER A 24 23.12 11.53 3.22
CA SER A 24 23.72 10.23 3.55
C SER A 24 22.72 9.14 3.94
N LEU A 25 21.42 9.45 4.03
CA LEU A 25 20.40 8.50 4.46
C LEU A 25 19.06 8.83 3.81
N ILE A 26 18.85 8.27 2.65
CA ILE A 26 17.57 8.35 1.94
C ILE A 26 16.65 7.25 2.49
N HIS A 27 15.38 7.58 2.71
CA HIS A 27 14.40 6.59 3.16
C HIS A 27 14.27 5.48 2.11
N PRO A 28 14.30 4.17 2.49
CA PRO A 28 14.29 3.06 1.53
C PRO A 28 13.13 3.12 0.53
N LEU A 29 11.92 3.48 0.97
CA LEU A 29 10.76 3.64 0.09
C LEU A 29 11.00 4.69 -1.00
N LEU A 30 11.61 5.82 -0.66
CA LEU A 30 11.91 6.88 -1.64
C LEU A 30 12.99 6.42 -2.62
N SER A 31 14.06 5.77 -2.09
CA SER A 31 15.14 5.25 -2.92
C SER A 31 14.66 4.24 -3.96
N MET A 32 13.67 3.41 -3.59
CA MET A 32 13.13 2.38 -4.49
C MET A 32 12.19 2.95 -5.56
N HIS A 33 11.69 4.15 -5.39
CA HIS A 33 10.77 4.82 -6.31
C HIS A 33 11.42 6.02 -7.02
N ASP A 34 12.65 5.83 -7.48
CA ASP A 34 13.38 6.80 -8.32
C ASP A 34 13.47 8.20 -7.69
N PHE A 35 13.73 8.25 -6.38
CA PHE A 35 14.01 9.52 -5.72
C PHE A 35 15.27 10.14 -6.33
N ALA A 36 15.23 11.46 -6.57
CA ALA A 36 16.37 12.18 -7.14
C ALA A 36 17.62 12.01 -6.26
N ASP A 37 18.78 11.80 -6.89
CA ASP A 37 20.05 11.84 -6.21
C ASP A 37 20.25 13.18 -5.49
N THR A 38 20.63 13.11 -4.23
CA THR A 38 20.85 14.29 -3.38
C THR A 38 22.25 14.88 -3.50
N ASP A 39 23.17 14.16 -4.15
CA ASP A 39 24.57 14.54 -4.28
C ASP A 39 24.89 15.14 -5.65
N SER A 40 24.07 14.93 -6.65
CA SER A 40 24.25 15.43 -8.01
C SER A 40 23.05 16.23 -8.49
N SER A 41 23.31 17.14 -9.44
CA SER A 41 22.23 17.83 -10.16
C SER A 41 21.49 16.83 -11.04
N CYS A 42 20.19 16.71 -10.84
CA CYS A 42 19.32 15.80 -11.61
C CYS A 42 18.46 16.63 -12.58
N PRO A 43 18.91 16.86 -13.82
CA PRO A 43 18.17 17.67 -14.78
C PRO A 43 16.89 16.97 -15.26
N VAL A 44 16.85 15.66 -15.23
CA VAL A 44 15.70 14.83 -15.62
C VAL A 44 15.54 13.69 -14.65
N ARG A 45 14.35 13.50 -14.06
CA ARG A 45 14.04 12.31 -13.27
C ARG A 45 13.84 11.12 -14.19
N PHE A 46 14.55 10.06 -13.91
CA PHE A 46 14.26 8.78 -14.53
C PHE A 46 13.04 8.18 -13.84
N ALA A 47 12.09 7.69 -14.60
CA ALA A 47 10.99 6.89 -14.12
C ALA A 47 11.25 5.44 -14.56
N THR A 48 11.51 4.57 -13.60
CA THR A 48 11.71 3.14 -13.87
C THR A 48 10.53 2.35 -13.32
N THR A 49 10.09 1.35 -14.05
CA THR A 49 9.13 0.36 -13.58
C THR A 49 9.85 -0.97 -13.53
N VAL A 50 10.30 -1.37 -12.34
CA VAL A 50 11.04 -2.62 -12.14
C VAL A 50 10.29 -3.56 -11.21
N PRO A 51 10.35 -4.89 -11.44
CA PRO A 51 9.66 -5.87 -10.60
C PRO A 51 10.02 -5.78 -9.11
N THR A 52 11.23 -5.30 -8.79
CA THR A 52 11.69 -5.09 -7.42
C THR A 52 10.87 -4.04 -6.67
N GLN A 53 10.30 -3.04 -7.34
CA GLN A 53 9.41 -2.04 -6.72
C GLN A 53 8.13 -2.71 -6.21
N ALA A 54 7.49 -3.53 -7.02
CA ALA A 54 6.28 -4.27 -6.63
C ALA A 54 6.56 -5.25 -5.48
N LEU A 55 7.66 -6.02 -5.58
CA LEU A 55 8.06 -6.94 -4.51
C LEU A 55 8.37 -6.22 -3.20
N SER A 56 9.00 -5.05 -3.28
CA SER A 56 9.32 -4.27 -2.09
C SER A 56 8.08 -3.73 -1.41
N MET A 57 7.07 -3.32 -2.17
CA MET A 57 5.80 -2.88 -1.61
C MET A 57 5.06 -4.04 -0.92
N LEU A 58 5.00 -5.21 -1.56
CA LEU A 58 4.37 -6.39 -0.97
C LEU A 58 5.05 -6.85 0.32
N ASN A 59 6.38 -6.74 0.39
CA ASN A 59 7.18 -7.16 1.55
C ASN A 59 7.44 -6.03 2.55
N SER A 60 7.00 -4.81 2.29
CA SER A 60 7.21 -3.68 3.17
C SER A 60 6.39 -3.82 4.46
N GLU A 61 7.05 -3.78 5.61
CA GLU A 61 6.38 -3.75 6.91
C GLU A 61 5.40 -2.58 7.00
N PHE A 62 5.78 -1.40 6.50
CA PHE A 62 4.93 -0.22 6.46
C PHE A 62 3.64 -0.49 5.68
N ILE A 63 3.72 -1.06 4.47
CA ILE A 63 2.52 -1.35 3.65
C ILE A 63 1.65 -2.42 4.31
N ASN A 64 2.25 -3.45 4.90
CA ASN A 64 1.52 -4.47 5.64
C ASN A 64 0.75 -3.88 6.84
N GLN A 65 1.36 -2.99 7.62
CA GLN A 65 0.69 -2.27 8.70
C GLN A 65 -0.46 -1.37 8.19
N ARG A 66 -0.29 -0.75 7.02
CA ARG A 66 -1.37 0.05 6.40
C ARG A 66 -2.50 -0.83 5.88
N ALA A 67 -2.21 -2.01 5.33
CA ALA A 67 -3.22 -2.99 4.93
C ALA A 67 -4.06 -3.46 6.13
N ASP A 68 -3.42 -3.75 7.28
CA ASP A 68 -4.11 -4.11 8.51
C ASP A 68 -5.02 -2.96 9.03
N ALA A 69 -4.51 -1.74 9.04
CA ALA A 69 -5.30 -0.57 9.43
C ALA A 69 -6.47 -0.33 8.46
N PHE A 70 -6.27 -0.57 7.17
CA PHE A 70 -7.31 -0.44 6.15
C PHE A 70 -8.38 -1.52 6.32
N ALA A 71 -8.00 -2.77 6.57
CA ALA A 71 -8.94 -3.85 6.85
C ALA A 71 -9.82 -3.54 8.08
N LYS A 72 -9.22 -3.05 9.16
CA LYS A 72 -9.96 -2.61 10.38
C LYS A 72 -10.96 -1.50 10.07
N ARG A 73 -10.58 -0.54 9.22
CA ARG A 73 -11.48 0.52 8.77
C ARG A 73 -12.67 -0.05 8.00
N LEU A 74 -12.44 -0.96 7.04
CA LEU A 74 -13.50 -1.59 6.27
C LEU A 74 -14.48 -2.38 7.15
N MET A 75 -13.97 -3.11 8.15
CA MET A 75 -14.81 -3.82 9.13
C MET A 75 -15.65 -2.87 9.98
N THR A 76 -15.12 -1.69 10.30
CA THR A 76 -15.84 -0.68 11.10
C THR A 76 -16.93 0.02 10.27
N GLU A 77 -16.64 0.37 9.02
CA GLU A 77 -17.58 1.08 8.15
C GLU A 77 -18.68 0.14 7.59
N GLU A 78 -18.33 -1.14 7.33
CA GLU A 78 -19.26 -2.14 6.78
C GLU A 78 -19.20 -3.45 7.60
N PRO A 79 -19.77 -3.48 8.82
CA PRO A 79 -19.59 -4.61 9.75
C PRO A 79 -20.35 -5.87 9.35
N THR A 80 -21.34 -5.77 8.45
CA THR A 80 -22.31 -6.85 8.22
C THR A 80 -22.09 -7.65 6.95
N SER A 81 -21.23 -7.18 6.02
CA SER A 81 -21.12 -7.80 4.70
C SER A 81 -19.73 -7.70 4.11
N VAL A 82 -19.08 -8.83 3.95
CA VAL A 82 -17.78 -8.95 3.28
C VAL A 82 -17.81 -8.38 1.85
N THR A 83 -18.92 -8.62 1.13
CA THR A 83 -19.09 -8.07 -0.23
C THR A 83 -19.09 -6.53 -0.22
N LYS A 84 -19.72 -5.90 0.76
CA LYS A 84 -19.71 -4.44 0.91
C LYS A 84 -18.34 -3.92 1.35
N GLN A 85 -17.64 -4.64 2.23
CA GLN A 85 -16.25 -4.32 2.61
C GLN A 85 -15.34 -4.32 1.38
N VAL A 86 -15.42 -5.35 0.55
CA VAL A 86 -14.65 -5.45 -0.70
C VAL A 86 -15.01 -4.32 -1.66
N ALA A 87 -16.30 -4.05 -1.87
CA ALA A 87 -16.74 -2.95 -2.74
C ALA A 87 -16.25 -1.59 -2.24
N LEU A 88 -16.37 -1.33 -0.94
CA LEU A 88 -15.86 -0.11 -0.31
C LEU A 88 -14.33 0.00 -0.46
N GLY A 89 -13.60 -1.10 -0.20
CA GLY A 89 -12.16 -1.15 -0.33
C GLY A 89 -11.69 -0.80 -1.75
N LEU A 90 -12.27 -1.44 -2.76
CA LEU A 90 -11.97 -1.13 -4.16
C LEU A 90 -12.31 0.32 -4.51
N ARG A 91 -13.48 0.82 -4.10
CA ARG A 91 -13.89 2.21 -4.35
C ARG A 91 -12.91 3.22 -3.74
N LEU A 92 -12.46 3.00 -2.51
CA LEU A 92 -11.52 3.89 -1.84
C LEU A 92 -10.15 3.90 -2.51
N VAL A 93 -9.69 2.75 -3.01
CA VAL A 93 -8.40 2.61 -3.66
C VAL A 93 -8.41 3.17 -5.09
N THR A 94 -9.43 2.84 -5.89
CA THR A 94 -9.48 3.22 -7.31
C THR A 94 -10.21 4.54 -7.56
N GLN A 95 -10.84 5.12 -6.52
CA GLN A 95 -11.63 6.38 -6.58
C GLN A 95 -12.78 6.33 -7.62
N ARG A 96 -13.25 5.13 -7.95
CA ARG A 96 -14.39 4.88 -8.85
C ARG A 96 -15.27 3.76 -8.32
N GLU A 97 -16.47 3.64 -8.83
CA GLU A 97 -17.35 2.51 -8.52
C GLU A 97 -16.75 1.20 -9.09
N PRO A 98 -16.58 0.18 -8.24
CA PRO A 98 -16.03 -1.10 -8.68
C PRO A 98 -17.03 -1.86 -9.56
N LYS A 99 -16.54 -2.50 -10.61
CA LYS A 99 -17.33 -3.38 -11.46
C LYS A 99 -17.69 -4.67 -10.72
N ALA A 100 -18.84 -5.27 -11.00
CA ALA A 100 -19.24 -6.54 -10.41
C ALA A 100 -18.22 -7.68 -10.61
N ALA A 101 -17.49 -7.65 -11.73
CA ALA A 101 -16.42 -8.60 -12.01
C ALA A 101 -15.21 -8.43 -11.07
N GLU A 102 -14.87 -7.20 -10.69
CA GLU A 102 -13.76 -6.90 -9.77
C GLU A 102 -14.10 -7.38 -8.36
N ILE A 103 -15.32 -7.10 -7.91
CA ILE A 103 -15.82 -7.59 -6.61
C ILE A 103 -15.79 -9.13 -6.57
N ARG A 104 -16.27 -9.80 -7.62
CA ARG A 104 -16.24 -11.27 -7.69
C ARG A 104 -14.82 -11.82 -7.62
N ARG A 105 -13.86 -11.26 -8.37
CA ARG A 105 -12.45 -11.69 -8.33
C ARG A 105 -11.86 -11.54 -6.93
N ALA A 106 -12.13 -10.43 -6.27
CA ALA A 106 -11.66 -10.19 -4.91
C ALA A 106 -12.26 -11.18 -3.91
N LEU A 107 -13.56 -11.47 -4.00
CA LEU A 107 -14.20 -12.48 -3.15
C LEU A 107 -13.66 -13.89 -3.43
N THR A 108 -13.44 -14.26 -4.70
CA THR A 108 -12.82 -15.54 -5.07
C THR A 108 -11.41 -15.64 -4.45
N PHE A 109 -10.59 -14.60 -4.60
CA PHE A 109 -9.26 -14.55 -3.99
C PHE A 109 -9.30 -14.78 -2.47
N MET A 110 -10.21 -14.10 -1.76
CA MET A 110 -10.36 -14.28 -0.31
C MET A 110 -10.80 -15.69 0.06
N ASN A 111 -11.73 -16.26 -0.71
CA ASN A 111 -12.19 -17.64 -0.50
C ASN A 111 -11.07 -18.67 -0.76
N ASP A 112 -10.25 -18.45 -1.79
CA ASP A 112 -9.10 -19.30 -2.10
C ASP A 112 -8.06 -19.28 -0.99
N LEU A 113 -7.80 -18.10 -0.39
CA LEU A 113 -6.91 -17.97 0.77
C LEU A 113 -7.44 -18.75 1.98
N GLN A 114 -8.74 -18.71 2.23
CA GLN A 114 -9.34 -19.44 3.34
C GLN A 114 -9.33 -20.96 3.09
N ALA A 115 -9.57 -21.38 1.85
CA ALA A 115 -9.63 -22.80 1.50
C ALA A 115 -8.25 -23.46 1.43
N ASN A 116 -7.27 -22.80 0.81
CA ASN A 116 -5.96 -23.38 0.52
C ASN A 116 -4.94 -23.07 1.62
N GLU A 117 -4.92 -21.85 2.14
CA GLU A 117 -3.94 -21.39 3.12
C GLU A 117 -4.47 -21.39 4.56
N LYS A 118 -5.73 -21.80 4.75
CA LYS A 118 -6.42 -21.79 6.06
C LYS A 118 -6.39 -20.42 6.76
N ALA A 119 -6.34 -19.34 5.97
CA ALA A 119 -6.38 -17.99 6.51
C ALA A 119 -7.72 -17.75 7.21
N ASP A 120 -7.70 -17.09 8.36
CA ASP A 120 -8.95 -16.65 8.96
C ASP A 120 -9.59 -15.51 8.14
N PRO A 121 -10.91 -15.24 8.30
CA PRO A 121 -11.59 -14.20 7.53
C PRO A 121 -10.96 -12.81 7.63
N ASN A 122 -10.43 -12.42 8.81
CA ASN A 122 -9.78 -11.13 9.02
C ASN A 122 -8.44 -11.08 8.29
N GLN A 123 -7.67 -12.16 8.33
CA GLN A 123 -6.42 -12.29 7.62
C GLN A 123 -6.64 -12.25 6.10
N ALA A 124 -7.67 -12.93 5.59
CA ALA A 124 -8.03 -12.88 4.18
C ALA A 124 -8.40 -11.46 3.74
N LEU A 125 -9.13 -10.70 4.56
CA LEU A 125 -9.45 -9.29 4.30
C LEU A 125 -8.19 -8.41 4.34
N THR A 126 -7.26 -8.64 5.27
CA THR A 126 -5.99 -7.90 5.32
C THR A 126 -5.15 -8.15 4.07
N LEU A 127 -5.06 -9.40 3.61
CA LEU A 127 -4.36 -9.75 2.36
C LEU A 127 -5.05 -9.16 1.12
N PHE A 128 -6.37 -9.11 1.10
CA PHE A 128 -7.12 -8.36 0.07
C PHE A 128 -6.75 -6.88 0.10
N CYS A 129 -6.69 -6.25 1.27
CA CYS A 129 -6.29 -4.85 1.41
C CYS A 129 -4.84 -4.63 0.94
N LEU A 130 -3.93 -5.54 1.27
CA LEU A 130 -2.54 -5.50 0.78
C LEU A 130 -2.48 -5.56 -0.74
N MET A 131 -3.23 -6.48 -1.36
CA MET A 131 -3.36 -6.57 -2.82
C MET A 131 -3.93 -5.28 -3.41
N ALA A 132 -4.99 -4.73 -2.80
CA ALA A 132 -5.64 -3.51 -3.27
C ALA A 132 -4.69 -2.29 -3.25
N LEU A 133 -3.88 -2.13 -2.19
CA LEU A 133 -2.86 -1.07 -2.07
C LEU A 133 -1.68 -1.24 -3.06
N ASN A 134 -1.57 -2.39 -3.72
CA ASN A 134 -0.57 -2.67 -4.75
C ASN A 134 -1.15 -2.65 -6.18
N LEU A 135 -2.41 -2.25 -6.37
CA LEU A 135 -2.97 -2.06 -7.70
C LEU A 135 -2.27 -0.91 -8.44
N ASN A 136 -2.04 -1.08 -9.73
CA ASN A 136 -1.42 -0.03 -10.57
C ASN A 136 -2.22 1.28 -10.48
N GLU A 137 -3.54 1.22 -10.51
CA GLU A 137 -4.43 2.38 -10.36
C GLU A 137 -4.25 3.14 -9.03
N PHE A 138 -3.68 2.50 -8.00
CA PHE A 138 -3.38 3.14 -6.72
C PHE A 138 -1.94 3.68 -6.67
N VAL A 139 -0.99 2.94 -7.23
CA VAL A 139 0.45 3.24 -7.11
C VAL A 139 0.90 4.28 -8.13
N PHE A 140 0.34 4.23 -9.34
CA PHE A 140 0.73 5.10 -10.44
C PHE A 140 -0.41 6.06 -10.79
N LEU A 141 -0.06 7.32 -11.00
CA LEU A 141 -0.96 8.33 -11.53
C LEU A 141 -0.81 8.30 -13.06
N ASP A 142 -1.90 8.03 -13.77
CA ASP A 142 -1.99 8.18 -15.22
C ASP A 142 -2.20 9.66 -15.61
#